data_bf140e01305b36bd15c9fb439435f291
#
_entry.id   bf140e01305b36bd15c9fb439435f291
#
_cell.length_a   1.000
_cell.length_b   1.000
_cell.length_c   1.000
_cell.angle_alpha   90.00
_cell.angle_beta   90.00
_cell.angle_gamma   90.00
#
_symmetry.space_group_name_H-M   'P 1'
#
loop_
_entity.id
_entity.type
_entity.pdbx_description
1 polymer ?
#
loop_
_entity_poly.entity_id
_entity_poly.type
_entity_poly.pdbx_seq_one_letter_code
_entity_poly.pdbx_strand_id
1 'polypeptide(L)'
;MIDDPDKTDRLVVEMEASLPLETRLSQSIKSALIKQSPDLAIPDRCMVTKVLYMGEEGGIVCGLDIGGPDTKTPFIVSITHLIFDKRSPVSRQIEAYQRHRVKKLKQQAGRGY
;
A
#
# COMPACT_ATOMS: atom_id res chain seq x y z
N MET A 1 10.74 8.93 -14.86
CA MET A 1 9.53 8.34 -14.25
C MET A 1 9.90 7.56 -12.98
N ILE A 2 9.11 7.70 -11.94
CA ILE A 2 9.32 6.95 -10.69
C ILE A 2 8.99 5.48 -10.90
N ASP A 3 7.84 5.20 -11.49
CA ASP A 3 7.35 3.84 -11.69
C ASP A 3 7.53 3.41 -13.14
N ASP A 4 7.91 2.13 -13.34
CA ASP A 4 7.92 1.52 -14.67
C ASP A 4 6.47 1.19 -15.03
N PRO A 5 5.90 1.77 -16.11
CA PRO A 5 4.48 1.59 -16.42
C PRO A 5 4.08 0.13 -16.64
N ASP A 6 4.88 -0.62 -17.37
CA ASP A 6 4.54 -2.02 -17.70
C ASP A 6 4.57 -2.92 -16.47
N LYS A 7 5.60 -2.78 -15.64
CA LYS A 7 5.73 -3.56 -14.40
C LYS A 7 4.65 -3.19 -13.40
N THR A 8 4.35 -1.89 -13.31
CA THR A 8 3.32 -1.39 -12.40
C THR A 8 1.95 -1.91 -12.79
N ASP A 9 1.59 -1.86 -14.08
CA ASP A 9 0.32 -2.36 -14.57
C ASP A 9 0.17 -3.86 -14.31
N ARG A 10 1.23 -4.63 -14.56
CA ARG A 10 1.22 -6.08 -14.28
C ARG A 10 1.01 -6.36 -12.81
N LEU A 11 1.68 -5.61 -11.94
CA LEU A 11 1.55 -5.79 -10.50
C LEU A 11 0.12 -5.50 -10.03
N VAL A 12 -0.48 -4.41 -10.52
CA VAL A 12 -1.86 -4.07 -10.19
C VAL A 12 -2.81 -5.20 -10.61
N VAL A 13 -2.66 -5.72 -11.83
CA VAL A 13 -3.49 -6.82 -12.33
C VAL A 13 -3.33 -8.08 -11.47
N GLU A 14 -2.09 -8.44 -11.14
CA GLU A 14 -1.80 -9.62 -10.32
C GLU A 14 -2.35 -9.47 -8.90
N MET A 15 -2.24 -8.29 -8.32
CA MET A 15 -2.79 -8.01 -7.00
C MET A 15 -4.32 -8.09 -7.01
N GLU A 16 -4.97 -7.50 -8.01
CA GLU A 16 -6.41 -7.55 -8.13
C GLU A 16 -6.92 -9.01 -8.25
N ALA A 17 -6.20 -9.83 -8.99
CA ALA A 17 -6.52 -11.25 -9.15
C ALA A 17 -6.34 -12.04 -7.85
N SER A 18 -5.55 -11.53 -6.92
CA SER A 18 -5.23 -12.20 -5.65
C SER A 18 -6.03 -11.66 -4.46
N LEU A 19 -6.86 -10.64 -4.66
CA LEU A 19 -7.64 -10.05 -3.57
C LEU A 19 -8.67 -11.04 -3.00
N PRO A 20 -8.94 -10.99 -1.69
CA PRO A 20 -8.30 -10.11 -0.70
C PRO A 20 -6.92 -10.63 -0.30
N LEU A 21 -6.01 -9.69 0.02
CA LEU A 21 -4.65 -10.01 0.43
C LEU A 21 -4.42 -9.59 1.88
N GLU A 22 -3.89 -10.49 2.68
CA GLU A 22 -3.53 -10.17 4.06
C GLU A 22 -2.28 -9.27 4.07
N THR A 23 -2.32 -8.23 4.89
CA THR A 23 -1.20 -7.31 5.06
C THR A 23 -1.08 -6.87 6.51
N ARG A 24 0.11 -6.39 6.85
CA ARG A 24 0.39 -5.76 8.15
C ARG A 24 0.69 -4.30 7.91
N LEU A 25 0.33 -3.47 8.88
CA LEU A 25 0.61 -2.03 8.81
C LEU A 25 2.00 -1.74 9.35
N SER A 26 2.76 -0.88 8.67
CA SER A 26 4.00 -0.37 9.23
C SER A 26 3.70 0.48 10.47
N GLN A 27 4.68 0.61 11.36
CA GLN A 27 4.48 1.36 12.60
C GLN A 27 4.12 2.82 12.33
N SER A 28 4.73 3.43 11.32
CA SER A 28 4.48 4.83 10.99
C SER A 28 3.05 5.06 10.52
N ILE A 29 2.53 4.19 9.63
CA ILE A 29 1.15 4.37 9.14
C ILE A 29 0.12 4.02 10.21
N LYS A 30 0.41 3.02 11.05
CA LYS A 30 -0.46 2.68 12.16
C LYS A 30 -0.62 3.85 13.11
N SER A 31 0.48 4.51 13.47
CA SER A 31 0.47 5.69 14.33
C SER A 31 -0.34 6.83 13.71
N ALA A 32 -0.19 7.06 12.40
CA ALA A 32 -0.94 8.10 11.69
C ALA A 32 -2.44 7.81 11.70
N LEU A 33 -2.84 6.55 11.48
CA LEU A 33 -4.26 6.16 11.48
C LEU A 33 -4.88 6.30 12.87
N ILE A 34 -4.13 5.96 13.92
CA ILE A 34 -4.59 6.13 15.31
C ILE A 34 -4.86 7.62 15.59
N LYS A 35 -3.97 8.51 15.14
CA LYS A 35 -4.15 9.95 15.31
C LYS A 35 -5.38 10.48 14.55
N GLN A 36 -5.62 9.97 13.35
CA GLN A 36 -6.76 10.41 12.54
C GLN A 36 -8.09 9.90 13.08
N SER A 37 -8.09 8.72 13.65
CA SER A 37 -9.31 8.05 14.10
C SER A 37 -9.10 7.42 15.47
N PRO A 38 -8.97 8.24 16.53
CA PRO A 38 -8.65 7.71 17.88
C PRO A 38 -9.73 6.80 18.46
N ASP A 39 -10.96 6.92 17.98
CA ASP A 39 -12.08 6.07 18.45
C ASP A 39 -12.13 4.72 17.71
N LEU A 40 -11.33 4.56 16.67
CA LEU A 40 -11.32 3.34 15.88
C LEU A 40 -10.16 2.44 16.32
N ALA A 41 -10.45 1.15 16.53
CA ALA A 41 -9.43 0.17 16.84
C ALA A 41 -8.66 -0.16 15.55
N ILE A 42 -7.38 0.20 15.49
CA ILE A 42 -6.53 -0.06 14.34
C ILE A 42 -5.80 -1.38 14.56
N PRO A 43 -6.10 -2.44 13.78
CA PRO A 43 -5.45 -3.73 13.95
C PRO A 43 -4.02 -3.74 13.42
N ASP A 44 -3.21 -4.70 13.87
CA ASP A 44 -1.88 -4.92 13.33
C ASP A 44 -1.95 -5.55 11.93
N ARG A 45 -2.96 -6.37 11.69
CA ARG A 45 -3.20 -7.06 10.42
C ARG A 45 -4.58 -6.71 9.89
N CYS A 46 -4.67 -6.58 8.57
CA CYS A 46 -5.94 -6.34 7.89
C CYS A 46 -5.88 -6.91 6.48
N MET A 47 -6.98 -6.79 5.75
CA MET A 47 -7.03 -7.28 4.38
C MET A 47 -7.06 -6.12 3.40
N VAL A 48 -6.27 -6.26 2.33
CA VAL A 48 -6.38 -5.38 1.17
C VAL A 48 -7.54 -5.90 0.34
N THR A 49 -8.55 -5.06 0.14
CA THR A 49 -9.76 -5.42 -0.62
C THR A 49 -9.85 -4.68 -1.93
N LYS A 50 -8.99 -3.69 -2.14
CA LYS A 50 -8.99 -2.86 -3.33
C LYS A 50 -7.59 -2.38 -3.64
N VAL A 51 -7.25 -2.30 -4.93
CA VAL A 51 -5.96 -1.79 -5.40
C VAL A 51 -6.23 -0.74 -6.47
N LEU A 52 -5.56 0.41 -6.37
CA LEU A 52 -5.69 1.51 -7.32
C LEU A 52 -4.31 2.05 -7.65
N TYR A 53 -4.14 2.58 -8.86
CA TYR A 53 -2.94 3.29 -9.24
C TYR A 53 -3.25 4.78 -9.36
N MET A 54 -2.54 5.59 -8.58
CA MET A 54 -2.76 7.04 -8.47
C MET A 54 -1.71 7.86 -9.23
N GLY A 55 -1.11 7.27 -10.25
CA GLY A 55 -0.08 7.94 -11.03
C GLY A 55 1.26 7.98 -10.32
N GLU A 56 2.22 8.71 -10.88
CA GLU A 56 3.60 8.75 -10.36
C GLU A 56 3.68 9.33 -8.96
N GLU A 57 2.87 10.32 -8.65
CA GLU A 57 2.91 10.98 -7.34
C GLU A 57 2.36 10.08 -6.22
N GLY A 58 1.24 9.41 -6.47
CA GLY A 58 0.60 8.56 -5.48
C GLY A 58 1.06 7.10 -5.51
N GLY A 59 1.40 6.60 -6.70
CA GLY A 59 1.77 5.21 -6.89
C GLY A 59 0.61 4.26 -6.66
N ILE A 60 0.92 3.01 -6.34
CA ILE A 60 -0.09 2.01 -5.99
C ILE A 60 -0.59 2.28 -4.57
N VAL A 61 -1.92 2.37 -4.43
CA VAL A 61 -2.58 2.51 -3.13
C VAL A 61 -3.52 1.35 -2.91
N CYS A 62 -3.73 1.02 -1.64
CA CYS A 62 -4.53 -0.13 -1.25
C CYS A 62 -5.66 0.30 -0.34
N GLY A 63 -6.86 -0.22 -0.61
CA GLY A 63 -8.01 -0.07 0.27
C GLY A 63 -8.00 -1.17 1.31
N LEU A 64 -8.10 -0.80 2.58
CA LEU A 64 -8.04 -1.71 3.72
C LEU A 64 -9.42 -1.87 4.34
N ASP A 65 -9.70 -3.04 4.89
CA ASP A 65 -10.98 -3.37 5.53
C ASP A 65 -11.06 -2.91 7.00
N ILE A 66 -10.27 -1.93 7.37
CA ILE A 66 -10.30 -1.35 8.72
C ILE A 66 -11.65 -0.66 8.95
N GLY A 67 -12.25 -0.90 10.12
CA GLY A 67 -13.54 -0.32 10.47
C GLY A 67 -14.72 -1.23 10.19
N GLY A 68 -14.48 -2.37 9.56
CA GLY A 68 -15.48 -3.41 9.34
C GLY A 68 -16.48 -3.11 8.21
N PRO A 69 -17.50 -3.97 8.04
CA PRO A 69 -18.42 -3.89 6.91
C PRO A 69 -19.32 -2.66 6.90
N ASP A 70 -19.50 -2.01 8.04
CA ASP A 70 -20.36 -0.82 8.15
C ASP A 70 -19.64 0.46 7.73
N THR A 71 -18.35 0.39 7.47
CA THR A 71 -17.55 1.56 7.06
C THR A 71 -17.83 1.88 5.59
N LYS A 72 -18.39 3.04 5.32
CA LYS A 72 -18.72 3.48 3.97
C LYS A 72 -17.50 3.87 3.16
N THR A 73 -16.45 4.35 3.84
CA THR A 73 -15.22 4.82 3.19
C THR A 73 -14.07 3.93 3.61
N PRO A 74 -13.46 3.18 2.68
CA PRO A 74 -12.30 2.36 3.02
C PRO A 74 -11.11 3.25 3.35
N PHE A 75 -10.22 2.75 4.20
CA PHE A 75 -8.94 3.40 4.45
C PHE A 75 -8.03 3.13 3.25
N ILE A 76 -7.58 4.19 2.58
CA ILE A 76 -6.69 4.10 1.42
C ILE A 76 -5.29 4.51 1.87
N VAL A 77 -4.33 3.60 1.70
CA VAL A 77 -2.93 3.87 2.07
C VAL A 77 -2.00 3.46 0.93
N SER A 78 -0.84 4.12 0.86
CA SER A 78 0.20 3.74 -0.10
C SER A 78 0.70 2.32 0.20
N ILE A 79 0.93 1.54 -0.84
CA ILE A 79 1.48 0.19 -0.70
C ILE A 79 2.83 0.19 0.01
N THR A 80 3.57 1.31 -0.03
CA THR A 80 4.87 1.41 0.64
C THR A 80 4.79 1.36 2.16
N HIS A 81 3.59 1.54 2.73
CA HIS A 81 3.36 1.45 4.18
C HIS A 81 2.87 0.09 4.64
N LEU A 82 2.79 -0.87 3.74
CA LEU A 82 2.24 -2.20 4.03
C LEU A 82 3.34 -3.26 3.98
N ILE A 83 3.16 -4.31 4.80
CA ILE A 83 4.09 -5.43 4.88
C ILE A 83 3.30 -6.70 4.53
N PHE A 84 3.63 -7.31 3.41
CA PHE A 84 2.93 -8.51 2.92
C PHE A 84 3.65 -9.78 3.36
N ASP A 85 2.87 -10.86 3.52
CA ASP A 85 3.43 -12.17 3.86
C ASP A 85 4.29 -12.67 2.69
N LYS A 86 5.49 -13.12 3.00
CA LYS A 86 6.43 -13.63 1.99
C LYS A 86 5.90 -14.88 1.26
N ARG A 87 4.93 -15.55 1.85
CA ARG A 87 4.28 -16.72 1.23
C ARG A 87 3.24 -16.34 0.18
N SER A 88 2.84 -15.08 0.13
CA SER A 88 1.92 -14.59 -0.89
C SER A 88 2.56 -14.68 -2.28
N PRO A 89 1.82 -15.15 -3.31
CA PRO A 89 2.39 -15.28 -4.67
C PRO A 89 2.92 -13.98 -5.25
N VAL A 90 2.36 -12.84 -4.84
CA VAL A 90 2.75 -11.51 -5.38
C VAL A 90 3.74 -10.77 -4.48
N SER A 91 4.18 -11.38 -3.36
CA SER A 91 5.00 -10.67 -2.38
C SER A 91 6.33 -10.16 -2.95
N ARG A 92 6.98 -10.93 -3.82
CA ARG A 92 8.25 -10.53 -4.43
C ARG A 92 8.10 -9.29 -5.30
N GLN A 93 7.06 -9.26 -6.13
CA GLN A 93 6.78 -8.13 -7.01
C GLN A 93 6.42 -6.89 -6.18
N ILE A 94 5.64 -7.08 -5.11
CA ILE A 94 5.28 -5.99 -4.21
C ILE A 94 6.52 -5.42 -3.53
N GLU A 95 7.39 -6.27 -2.98
CA GLU A 95 8.62 -5.82 -2.31
C GLU A 95 9.56 -5.09 -3.27
N ALA A 96 9.70 -5.60 -4.48
CA ALA A 96 10.52 -4.95 -5.51
C ALA A 96 9.97 -3.56 -5.86
N TYR A 97 8.67 -3.45 -6.02
CA TYR A 97 7.99 -2.18 -6.28
C TYR A 97 8.20 -1.20 -5.13
N GLN A 98 7.98 -1.65 -3.90
CA GLN A 98 8.12 -0.81 -2.70
C GLN A 98 9.54 -0.25 -2.59
N ARG A 99 10.55 -1.09 -2.75
CA ARG A 99 11.96 -0.67 -2.66
C ARG A 99 12.33 0.31 -3.77
N HIS A 100 11.90 0.01 -5.00
CA HIS A 100 12.18 0.88 -6.13
C HIS A 100 11.56 2.26 -5.93
N ARG A 101 10.30 2.30 -5.51
CA ARG A 101 9.58 3.56 -5.32
C ARG A 101 10.18 4.40 -4.19
N VAL A 102 10.48 3.78 -3.05
CA VAL A 102 11.09 4.48 -1.91
C VAL A 102 12.44 5.06 -2.30
N LYS A 103 13.27 4.28 -3.02
CA LYS A 103 14.57 4.74 -3.50
C LYS A 103 14.43 5.95 -4.44
N LYS A 104 13.50 5.89 -5.39
CA LYS A 104 13.28 6.99 -6.33
C LYS A 104 12.76 8.25 -5.66
N LEU A 105 11.84 8.11 -4.71
CA LEU A 105 11.33 9.25 -3.96
C LEU A 105 12.43 9.92 -3.15
N LYS A 106 13.31 9.15 -2.53
CA LYS A 106 14.47 9.70 -1.81
C LYS A 106 15.42 10.43 -2.73
N GLN A 107 15.67 9.90 -3.94
CA GLN A 107 16.51 10.56 -4.93
C GLN A 107 15.91 11.90 -5.37
N GLN A 108 14.60 11.96 -5.59
CA GLN A 108 13.91 13.21 -5.94
C GLN A 108 13.99 14.23 -4.81
N ALA A 109 13.78 13.81 -3.57
CA ALA A 109 13.90 14.69 -2.41
C ALA A 109 15.32 15.27 -2.30
N GLY A 110 16.34 14.44 -2.57
CA GLY A 110 17.73 14.88 -2.57
C GLY A 110 18.09 15.86 -3.67
N ARG A 111 17.32 15.90 -4.76
CA ARG A 111 17.54 16.81 -5.88
C ARG A 111 16.88 18.18 -5.69
N GLY A 112 16.09 18.33 -4.66
CA GLY A 112 15.40 19.59 -4.37
C GLY A 112 16.28 20.70 -3.82
N TYR A 113 17.57 20.48 -3.80
CA TYR A 113 18.53 21.45 -3.24
C TYR A 113 19.52 21.94 -4.26
#